data_690d84aeb8a1d9b654065daae0cd7147
#
_entry.id   690d84aeb8a1d9b654065daae0cd7147
#
_cell.length_a   1.000
_cell.length_b   1.000
_cell.length_c   1.000
_cell.angle_alpha   90.00
_cell.angle_beta   90.00
_cell.angle_gamma   90.00
#
_symmetry.space_group_name_H-M   'P 1'
#
loop_
_entity.id
_entity.type
_entity.pdbx_description
1 polymer ?
#
loop_
_entity_poly.entity_id
_entity_poly.type
_entity_poly.pdbx_seq_one_letter_code
_entity_poly.pdbx_strand_id
1 'polypeptide(L)'
;MEPRRSLGWPILLGVVLIASIIALAVGWVLVSIAAALGSRNAVFYWTVLGVGVALLVVLLVGVIVYLALTVKAIALSQRQSNFIDSVTHELKSPLASLKLSLQTLGRRAVPPEQQADFHRIMLQDVERLDTLIDHLLDAAKTLQRRPRAGGDTTALEPVLRQVRAAVTQRHGVPEERVRLECGAAAGVPLVVAGRSADVEIVLRNLLDNAVKYSLPEPDVEVTTTLTPRGKVLVRVADRGPGIPGSLRPQIFRRFVRLGSELERSTPGTGLGLFLVKALVRQMRGTVSVKGRLPPPGTIFEVEFPAGS
;
A
#
# COMPACT_ATOMS: atom_id res chain seq x y z
N MET A 1 10.68 -11.47 22.75
CA MET A 1 11.07 -10.16 22.19
C MET A 1 12.41 -10.37 21.51
N GLU A 2 12.43 -10.60 20.19
CA GLU A 2 13.69 -10.56 19.45
C GLU A 2 14.20 -9.13 19.37
N PRO A 3 15.50 -8.88 19.62
CA PRO A 3 16.05 -7.55 19.54
C PRO A 3 15.86 -7.00 18.12
N ARG A 4 15.22 -5.85 17.97
CA ARG A 4 15.15 -5.10 16.71
C ARG A 4 16.56 -5.02 16.14
N ARG A 5 16.86 -5.81 15.10
CA ARG A 5 18.14 -5.73 14.38
C ARG A 5 18.30 -4.30 13.90
N SER A 6 19.13 -3.52 14.58
CA SER A 6 19.38 -2.12 14.24
C SER A 6 20.06 -2.08 12.86
N LEU A 7 19.50 -1.29 11.97
CA LEU A 7 20.07 -1.05 10.63
C LEU A 7 21.47 -0.43 10.70
N GLY A 8 21.83 0.13 11.86
CA GLY A 8 23.09 0.85 12.07
C GLY A 8 24.33 -0.01 11.95
N TRP A 9 24.29 -1.24 12.49
CA TRP A 9 25.46 -2.12 12.48
C TRP A 9 25.91 -2.58 11.09
N PRO A 10 25.03 -3.10 10.20
CA PRO A 10 25.42 -3.45 8.84
C PRO A 10 25.88 -2.26 8.01
N ILE A 11 25.26 -1.07 8.21
CA ILE A 11 25.67 0.16 7.52
C ILE A 11 27.05 0.60 7.98
N LEU A 12 27.30 0.63 9.31
CA LEU A 12 28.60 0.98 9.88
C LEU A 12 29.71 0.06 9.35
N LEU A 13 29.45 -1.25 9.39
CA LEU A 13 30.39 -2.26 8.90
C LEU A 13 30.68 -2.08 7.39
N GLY A 14 29.65 -1.79 6.59
CA GLY A 14 29.79 -1.51 5.16
C GLY A 14 30.63 -0.26 4.88
N VAL A 15 30.40 0.82 5.64
CA VAL A 15 31.16 2.08 5.52
C VAL A 15 32.63 1.85 5.87
N VAL A 16 32.91 1.13 6.98
CA VAL A 16 34.28 0.81 7.40
C VAL A 16 34.96 -0.04 6.34
N LEU A 17 34.29 -1.04 5.77
CA LEU A 17 34.82 -1.90 4.74
C LEU A 17 35.16 -1.12 3.45
N ILE A 18 34.27 -0.24 3.01
CA ILE A 18 34.49 0.62 1.84
C ILE A 18 35.71 1.54 2.08
N ALA A 19 35.77 2.18 3.25
CA ALA A 19 36.86 3.06 3.60
C ALA A 19 38.24 2.27 3.61
N SER A 20 38.23 1.05 4.14
CA SER A 20 39.40 0.18 4.16
C SER A 20 39.87 -0.24 2.75
N ILE A 21 38.91 -0.54 1.85
CA ILE A 21 39.22 -0.86 0.44
C ILE A 21 39.84 0.34 -0.27
N ILE A 22 39.28 1.53 -0.06
CA ILE A 22 39.80 2.78 -0.66
C ILE A 22 41.21 3.05 -0.14
N ALA A 23 41.48 2.92 1.16
CA ALA A 23 42.80 3.11 1.75
C ALA A 23 43.81 2.11 1.19
N LEU A 24 43.41 0.82 1.04
CA LEU A 24 44.23 -0.22 0.43
C LEU A 24 44.51 0.10 -1.03
N ALA A 25 43.54 0.57 -1.80
CA ALA A 25 43.69 0.95 -3.20
C ALA A 25 44.70 2.08 -3.37
N VAL A 26 44.58 3.14 -2.54
CA VAL A 26 45.55 4.26 -2.57
C VAL A 26 46.94 3.79 -2.21
N GLY A 27 47.10 2.98 -1.15
CA GLY A 27 48.40 2.43 -0.76
C GLY A 27 49.02 1.56 -1.87
N TRP A 28 48.21 0.69 -2.48
CA TRP A 28 48.64 -0.13 -3.61
C TRP A 28 49.16 0.68 -4.80
N VAL A 29 48.40 1.71 -5.19
CA VAL A 29 48.75 2.61 -6.31
C VAL A 29 50.07 3.32 -6.01
N LEU A 30 50.23 3.92 -4.82
CA LEU A 30 51.42 4.65 -4.43
C LEU A 30 52.67 3.76 -4.44
N VAL A 31 52.60 2.58 -3.83
CA VAL A 31 53.73 1.61 -3.79
C VAL A 31 54.05 1.11 -5.18
N SER A 32 53.07 0.82 -6.03
CA SER A 32 53.28 0.33 -7.38
C SER A 32 53.94 1.38 -8.29
N ILE A 33 53.50 2.67 -8.17
CA ILE A 33 54.12 3.77 -8.91
C ILE A 33 55.57 4.00 -8.46
N ALA A 34 55.84 4.01 -7.13
CA ALA A 34 57.19 4.16 -6.60
C ALA A 34 58.14 3.04 -7.08
N ALA A 35 57.66 1.79 -7.12
CA ALA A 35 58.41 0.65 -7.63
C ALA A 35 58.66 0.73 -9.15
N ALA A 36 57.68 1.21 -9.93
CA ALA A 36 57.82 1.35 -11.38
C ALA A 36 58.83 2.41 -11.79
N LEU A 37 58.90 3.53 -11.08
CA LEU A 37 59.81 4.65 -11.35
C LEU A 37 61.29 4.28 -11.08
N GLY A 38 61.57 3.32 -10.17
CA GLY A 38 62.93 2.92 -9.78
C GLY A 38 63.46 1.66 -10.49
N SER A 39 62.69 1.02 -11.38
CA SER A 39 63.05 -0.29 -11.91
C SER A 39 63.31 -0.31 -13.42
N ARG A 40 64.25 -1.21 -13.86
CA ARG A 40 64.46 -1.51 -15.28
C ARG A 40 63.29 -2.27 -15.95
N ASN A 41 62.40 -2.87 -15.16
CA ASN A 41 61.24 -3.67 -15.63
C ASN A 41 59.91 -2.91 -15.47
N ALA A 42 59.87 -1.65 -15.86
CA ALA A 42 58.71 -0.77 -15.71
C ALA A 42 57.40 -1.39 -16.26
N VAL A 43 57.45 -2.07 -17.41
CA VAL A 43 56.25 -2.73 -18.02
C VAL A 43 55.61 -3.75 -17.08
N PHE A 44 56.42 -4.55 -16.37
CA PHE A 44 55.90 -5.53 -15.41
C PHE A 44 55.14 -4.84 -14.27
N TYR A 45 55.69 -3.75 -13.71
CA TYR A 45 55.02 -3.03 -12.60
C TYR A 45 53.74 -2.31 -13.05
N TRP A 46 53.70 -1.77 -14.27
CA TRP A 46 52.50 -1.20 -14.82
C TRP A 46 51.40 -2.22 -15.08
N THR A 47 51.72 -3.43 -15.51
CA THR A 47 50.72 -4.50 -15.66
C THR A 47 50.17 -4.98 -14.31
N VAL A 48 51.04 -5.16 -13.29
CA VAL A 48 50.65 -5.52 -11.93
C VAL A 48 49.78 -4.44 -11.31
N LEU A 49 50.09 -3.16 -11.50
CA LEU A 49 49.29 -2.04 -11.07
C LEU A 49 47.88 -2.11 -11.70
N GLY A 50 47.82 -2.29 -13.02
CA GLY A 50 46.54 -2.34 -13.75
C GLY A 50 45.66 -3.50 -13.28
N VAL A 51 46.21 -4.70 -13.12
CA VAL A 51 45.50 -5.88 -12.62
C VAL A 51 45.01 -5.66 -11.17
N GLY A 52 45.90 -5.13 -10.31
CA GLY A 52 45.53 -4.85 -8.91
C GLY A 52 44.44 -3.82 -8.76
N VAL A 53 44.47 -2.73 -9.53
CA VAL A 53 43.42 -1.71 -9.55
C VAL A 53 42.09 -2.31 -10.06
N ALA A 54 42.16 -3.12 -11.15
CA ALA A 54 40.94 -3.77 -11.68
C ALA A 54 40.29 -4.69 -10.63
N LEU A 55 41.07 -5.49 -9.92
CA LEU A 55 40.58 -6.36 -8.86
C LEU A 55 39.97 -5.57 -7.69
N LEU A 56 40.60 -4.47 -7.27
CA LEU A 56 40.07 -3.61 -6.22
C LEU A 56 38.77 -2.93 -6.63
N VAL A 57 38.63 -2.52 -7.89
CA VAL A 57 37.36 -1.96 -8.41
C VAL A 57 36.25 -3.02 -8.39
N VAL A 58 36.55 -4.25 -8.84
CA VAL A 58 35.57 -5.35 -8.80
C VAL A 58 35.12 -5.64 -7.36
N LEU A 59 36.07 -5.67 -6.42
CA LEU A 59 35.77 -5.89 -5.00
C LEU A 59 34.91 -4.77 -4.43
N LEU A 60 35.23 -3.51 -4.74
CA LEU A 60 34.48 -2.36 -4.28
C LEU A 60 33.03 -2.39 -4.80
N VAL A 61 32.86 -2.68 -6.10
CA VAL A 61 31.51 -2.83 -6.70
C VAL A 61 30.76 -3.98 -6.03
N GLY A 62 31.39 -5.11 -5.79
CA GLY A 62 30.81 -6.24 -5.08
C GLY A 62 30.31 -5.89 -3.68
N VAL A 63 31.11 -5.13 -2.92
CA VAL A 63 30.73 -4.67 -1.58
C VAL A 63 29.55 -3.69 -1.62
N ILE A 64 29.55 -2.76 -2.56
CA ILE A 64 28.45 -1.79 -2.72
C ILE A 64 27.15 -2.53 -3.06
N VAL A 65 27.19 -3.47 -4.00
CA VAL A 65 26.02 -4.29 -4.38
C VAL A 65 25.53 -5.12 -3.20
N TYR A 66 26.46 -5.80 -2.49
CA TYR A 66 26.12 -6.58 -1.30
C TYR A 66 25.44 -5.71 -0.22
N LEU A 67 25.99 -4.54 0.06
CA LEU A 67 25.41 -3.61 1.04
C LEU A 67 24.00 -3.14 0.62
N ALA A 68 23.84 -2.77 -0.64
CA ALA A 68 22.54 -2.36 -1.18
C ALA A 68 21.48 -3.47 -1.07
N LEU A 69 21.86 -4.71 -1.38
CA LEU A 69 20.98 -5.88 -1.25
C LEU A 69 20.64 -6.17 0.21
N THR A 70 21.62 -6.07 1.11
CA THR A 70 21.42 -6.30 2.56
C THR A 70 20.48 -5.26 3.16
N VAL A 71 20.68 -3.97 2.86
CA VAL A 71 19.77 -2.89 3.32
C VAL A 71 18.36 -3.12 2.79
N LYS A 72 18.23 -3.50 1.52
CA LYS A 72 16.94 -3.82 0.90
C LYS A 72 16.25 -5.02 1.56
N ALA A 73 17.00 -6.08 1.86
CA ALA A 73 16.48 -7.28 2.54
C ALA A 73 16.01 -6.97 3.97
N ILE A 74 16.79 -6.19 4.74
CA ILE A 74 16.42 -5.77 6.10
C ILE A 74 15.16 -4.89 6.06
N ALA A 75 15.11 -3.92 5.14
CA ALA A 75 13.94 -3.05 4.98
C ALA A 75 12.68 -3.85 4.62
N LEU A 76 12.81 -4.90 3.80
CA LEU A 76 11.70 -5.79 3.46
C LEU A 76 11.26 -6.61 4.68
N SER A 77 12.19 -7.20 5.41
CA SER A 77 11.93 -7.97 6.65
C SER A 77 11.25 -7.11 7.71
N GLN A 78 11.71 -5.87 7.93
CA GLN A 78 11.07 -4.93 8.86
C GLN A 78 9.64 -4.58 8.43
N ARG A 79 9.40 -4.38 7.14
CA ARG A 79 8.05 -4.13 6.61
C ARG A 79 7.12 -5.33 6.85
N GLN A 80 7.63 -6.54 6.73
CA GLN A 80 6.88 -7.77 6.97
C GLN A 80 6.58 -7.94 8.47
N SER A 81 7.55 -7.72 9.36
CA SER A 81 7.34 -7.77 10.82
C SER A 81 6.31 -6.72 11.26
N ASN A 82 6.46 -5.47 10.85
CA ASN A 82 5.51 -4.41 11.18
C ASN A 82 4.08 -4.72 10.66
N PHE A 83 3.97 -5.45 9.53
CA PHE A 83 2.68 -5.90 9.02
C PHE A 83 2.03 -6.92 9.96
N ILE A 84 2.79 -7.95 10.38
CA ILE A 84 2.29 -9.00 11.29
C ILE A 84 1.92 -8.38 12.65
N ASP A 85 2.74 -7.51 13.20
CA ASP A 85 2.48 -6.84 14.48
C ASP A 85 1.19 -6.01 14.42
N SER A 86 1.00 -5.24 13.34
CA SER A 86 -0.20 -4.42 13.16
C SER A 86 -1.46 -5.28 12.97
N VAL A 87 -1.39 -6.35 12.17
CA VAL A 87 -2.50 -7.30 12.00
C VAL A 87 -2.86 -7.94 13.34
N THR A 88 -1.86 -8.39 14.10
CA THR A 88 -2.08 -9.02 15.40
C THR A 88 -2.77 -8.05 16.37
N HIS A 89 -2.37 -6.78 16.37
CA HIS A 89 -2.98 -5.76 17.22
C HIS A 89 -4.44 -5.48 16.82
N GLU A 90 -4.72 -5.34 15.51
CA GLU A 90 -6.07 -5.09 14.99
C GLU A 90 -7.01 -6.30 15.16
N LEU A 91 -6.49 -7.53 15.23
CA LEU A 91 -7.27 -8.73 15.58
C LEU A 91 -7.54 -8.83 17.08
N LYS A 92 -6.57 -8.47 17.93
CA LYS A 92 -6.72 -8.59 19.40
C LYS A 92 -7.79 -7.68 19.97
N SER A 93 -7.97 -6.47 19.44
CA SER A 93 -8.93 -5.49 19.96
C SER A 93 -10.39 -6.00 19.88
N PRO A 94 -10.95 -6.35 18.70
CA PRO A 94 -12.31 -6.87 18.59
C PRO A 94 -12.48 -8.22 19.31
N LEU A 95 -11.45 -9.07 19.31
CA LEU A 95 -11.48 -10.34 20.03
C LEU A 95 -11.58 -10.14 21.55
N ALA A 96 -10.87 -9.15 22.09
CA ALA A 96 -10.95 -8.80 23.51
C ALA A 96 -12.33 -8.23 23.87
N SER A 97 -12.91 -7.39 23.01
CA SER A 97 -14.26 -6.84 23.16
C SER A 97 -15.32 -7.94 23.15
N LEU A 98 -15.27 -8.86 22.16
CA LEU A 98 -16.13 -10.03 22.07
C LEU A 98 -16.04 -10.90 23.34
N LYS A 99 -14.82 -11.20 23.79
CA LYS A 99 -14.59 -11.99 25.01
C LYS A 99 -15.16 -11.31 26.24
N LEU A 100 -14.96 -10.00 26.39
CA LEU A 100 -15.49 -9.23 27.52
C LEU A 100 -17.03 -9.23 27.51
N SER A 101 -17.66 -9.01 26.36
CA SER A 101 -19.11 -9.02 26.19
C SER A 101 -19.70 -10.38 26.56
N LEU A 102 -19.12 -11.47 26.04
CA LEU A 102 -19.53 -12.83 26.37
C LEU A 102 -19.33 -13.18 27.85
N GLN A 103 -18.20 -12.77 28.47
CA GLN A 103 -17.95 -12.97 29.88
C GLN A 103 -18.92 -12.20 30.78
N THR A 104 -19.32 -11.00 30.37
CA THR A 104 -20.28 -10.17 31.09
C THR A 104 -21.68 -10.80 31.05
N LEU A 105 -22.11 -11.21 29.86
CA LEU A 105 -23.39 -11.91 29.67
C LEU A 105 -23.47 -13.26 30.41
N GLY A 106 -22.35 -13.97 30.53
CA GLY A 106 -22.29 -15.27 31.21
C GLY A 106 -22.16 -15.19 32.74
N ARG A 107 -21.75 -14.05 33.31
CA ARG A 107 -21.50 -13.90 34.76
C ARG A 107 -22.57 -13.13 35.53
N ARG A 108 -23.40 -12.37 34.85
CA ARG A 108 -24.43 -11.51 35.47
C ARG A 108 -25.75 -11.61 34.73
N ALA A 109 -26.86 -11.54 35.46
CA ALA A 109 -28.16 -11.27 34.87
C ALA A 109 -28.14 -9.82 34.34
N VAL A 110 -28.09 -9.65 33.03
CA VAL A 110 -28.05 -8.36 32.36
C VAL A 110 -29.46 -7.99 31.92
N PRO A 111 -29.93 -6.74 32.13
CA PRO A 111 -31.25 -6.30 31.64
C PRO A 111 -31.38 -6.50 30.13
N PRO A 112 -32.60 -6.79 29.59
CA PRO A 112 -32.81 -7.10 28.17
C PRO A 112 -32.29 -6.01 27.21
N GLU A 113 -32.44 -4.72 27.58
CA GLU A 113 -31.92 -3.61 26.78
C GLU A 113 -30.41 -3.65 26.65
N GLN A 114 -29.69 -3.92 27.75
CA GLN A 114 -28.24 -4.03 27.73
C GLN A 114 -27.76 -5.30 27.00
N GLN A 115 -28.56 -6.40 27.06
CA GLN A 115 -28.25 -7.59 26.26
C GLN A 115 -28.28 -7.29 24.77
N ALA A 116 -29.27 -6.52 24.30
CA ALA A 116 -29.37 -6.12 22.91
C ALA A 116 -28.17 -5.25 22.49
N ASP A 117 -27.69 -4.36 23.37
CA ASP A 117 -26.47 -3.57 23.12
C ASP A 117 -25.23 -4.44 23.01
N PHE A 118 -25.05 -5.42 23.91
CA PHE A 118 -23.91 -6.37 23.81
C PHE A 118 -23.97 -7.19 22.53
N HIS A 119 -25.15 -7.69 22.13
CA HIS A 119 -25.28 -8.42 20.86
C HIS A 119 -24.92 -7.55 19.67
N ARG A 120 -25.36 -6.28 19.65
CA ARG A 120 -25.02 -5.33 18.59
C ARG A 120 -23.51 -5.06 18.51
N ILE A 121 -22.86 -4.85 19.66
CA ILE A 121 -21.41 -4.65 19.74
C ILE A 121 -20.67 -5.89 19.23
N MET A 122 -21.09 -7.08 19.66
CA MET A 122 -20.47 -8.34 19.21
C MET A 122 -20.62 -8.56 17.70
N LEU A 123 -21.80 -8.26 17.13
CA LEU A 123 -21.99 -8.35 15.68
C LEU A 123 -21.08 -7.38 14.93
N GLN A 124 -20.95 -6.14 15.40
CA GLN A 124 -20.04 -5.15 14.81
C GLN A 124 -18.57 -5.60 14.87
N ASP A 125 -18.17 -6.24 15.97
CA ASP A 125 -16.80 -6.77 16.10
C ASP A 125 -16.55 -7.95 15.17
N VAL A 126 -17.55 -8.83 14.97
CA VAL A 126 -17.48 -9.94 13.99
C VAL A 126 -17.37 -9.40 12.57
N GLU A 127 -18.21 -8.44 12.18
CA GLU A 127 -18.15 -7.80 10.85
C GLU A 127 -16.81 -7.09 10.61
N ARG A 128 -16.25 -6.50 11.65
CA ARG A 128 -14.92 -5.88 11.59
C ARG A 128 -13.82 -6.91 11.37
N LEU A 129 -13.88 -8.07 12.06
CA LEU A 129 -12.94 -9.18 11.86
C LEU A 129 -13.05 -9.76 10.46
N ASP A 130 -14.25 -9.97 9.96
CA ASP A 130 -14.49 -10.50 8.61
C ASP A 130 -13.90 -9.56 7.54
N THR A 131 -14.19 -8.27 7.66
CA THR A 131 -13.59 -7.25 6.77
C THR A 131 -12.06 -7.24 6.84
N LEU A 132 -11.46 -7.43 8.02
CA LEU A 132 -10.00 -7.49 8.16
C LEU A 132 -9.43 -8.73 7.48
N ILE A 133 -10.08 -9.89 7.63
CA ILE A 133 -9.69 -11.14 6.98
C ILE A 133 -9.73 -10.99 5.46
N ASP A 134 -10.81 -10.44 4.91
CA ASP A 134 -10.93 -10.18 3.48
C ASP A 134 -9.80 -9.30 2.95
N HIS A 135 -9.51 -8.19 3.65
CA HIS A 135 -8.42 -7.31 3.27
C HIS A 135 -7.04 -7.98 3.35
N LEU A 136 -6.84 -8.89 4.32
CA LEU A 136 -5.60 -9.66 4.44
C LEU A 136 -5.45 -10.67 3.30
N LEU A 137 -6.53 -11.38 2.94
CA LEU A 137 -6.55 -12.30 1.82
C LEU A 137 -6.30 -11.59 0.48
N ASP A 138 -6.93 -10.44 0.28
CA ASP A 138 -6.72 -9.60 -0.91
C ASP A 138 -5.27 -9.08 -0.98
N ALA A 139 -4.71 -8.65 0.16
CA ALA A 139 -3.31 -8.24 0.24
C ALA A 139 -2.34 -9.39 -0.04
N ALA A 140 -2.59 -10.58 0.53
CA ALA A 140 -1.77 -11.76 0.30
C ALA A 140 -1.82 -12.19 -1.17
N LYS A 141 -3.01 -12.26 -1.77
CA LYS A 141 -3.19 -12.56 -3.19
C LYS A 141 -2.45 -11.55 -4.09
N THR A 142 -2.52 -10.26 -3.74
CA THR A 142 -1.87 -9.18 -4.50
C THR A 142 -0.34 -9.27 -4.42
N LEU A 143 0.22 -9.56 -3.24
CA LEU A 143 1.66 -9.65 -3.03
C LEU A 143 2.29 -10.89 -3.67
N GLN A 144 1.56 -12.01 -3.77
CA GLN A 144 2.04 -13.26 -4.37
C GLN A 144 1.96 -13.27 -5.90
N ARG A 145 1.12 -12.41 -6.47
CA ARG A 145 0.88 -12.38 -7.91
C ARG A 145 1.98 -11.60 -8.62
N ARG A 146 2.76 -12.29 -9.47
CA ARG A 146 3.65 -11.63 -10.42
C ARG A 146 2.82 -10.91 -11.48
N PRO A 147 3.21 -9.68 -11.90
CA PRO A 147 2.59 -9.04 -13.06
C PRO A 147 2.70 -9.99 -14.25
N ARG A 148 1.59 -10.50 -14.75
CA ARG A 148 1.58 -11.16 -16.05
C ARG A 148 1.69 -10.08 -17.12
N ALA A 149 2.71 -10.14 -17.94
CA ALA A 149 2.78 -9.37 -19.17
C ALA A 149 1.75 -9.98 -20.13
N GLY A 150 0.61 -9.32 -20.31
CA GLY A 150 -0.32 -9.67 -21.38
C GLY A 150 -1.79 -9.69 -20.98
N GLY A 151 -2.56 -8.79 -21.52
CA GLY A 151 -3.82 -9.02 -22.18
C GLY A 151 -5.11 -9.05 -21.37
N ASP A 152 -5.09 -9.09 -20.04
CA ASP A 152 -6.35 -9.02 -19.31
C ASP A 152 -6.95 -7.61 -19.42
N THR A 153 -8.14 -7.52 -19.98
CA THR A 153 -8.90 -6.27 -20.08
C THR A 153 -10.24 -6.40 -19.37
N THR A 154 -10.74 -5.30 -18.83
CA THR A 154 -11.99 -5.29 -18.07
C THR A 154 -12.87 -4.14 -18.53
N ALA A 155 -14.11 -4.45 -18.91
CA ALA A 155 -15.14 -3.45 -19.12
C ALA A 155 -15.50 -2.83 -17.78
N LEU A 156 -15.35 -1.52 -17.65
CA LEU A 156 -15.41 -0.82 -16.35
C LEU A 156 -16.85 -0.69 -15.82
N GLU A 157 -17.80 -0.42 -16.70
CA GLU A 157 -19.19 -0.12 -16.31
C GLU A 157 -19.90 -1.31 -15.62
N PRO A 158 -19.81 -2.56 -16.11
CA PRO A 158 -20.42 -3.71 -15.41
C PRO A 158 -19.84 -3.89 -14.00
N VAL A 159 -18.52 -3.72 -13.83
CA VAL A 159 -17.86 -3.85 -12.52
C VAL A 159 -18.31 -2.72 -11.59
N LEU A 160 -18.41 -1.48 -12.08
CA LEU A 160 -18.92 -0.35 -11.28
C LEU A 160 -20.35 -0.57 -10.81
N ARG A 161 -21.24 -1.07 -11.68
CA ARG A 161 -22.64 -1.36 -11.31
C ARG A 161 -22.71 -2.46 -10.25
N GLN A 162 -21.95 -3.55 -10.41
CA GLN A 162 -21.87 -4.64 -9.45
C GLN A 162 -21.36 -4.15 -8.08
N VAL A 163 -20.25 -3.39 -8.08
CA VAL A 163 -19.66 -2.85 -6.85
C VAL A 163 -20.59 -1.86 -6.16
N ARG A 164 -21.27 -0.98 -6.93
CA ARG A 164 -22.28 -0.06 -6.37
C ARG A 164 -23.36 -0.84 -5.63
N ALA A 165 -24.00 -1.82 -6.28
CA ALA A 165 -25.06 -2.63 -5.68
C ALA A 165 -24.58 -3.32 -4.38
N ALA A 166 -23.39 -3.94 -4.40
CA ALA A 166 -22.82 -4.61 -3.23
C ALA A 166 -22.54 -3.64 -2.08
N VAL A 167 -21.98 -2.45 -2.35
CA VAL A 167 -21.64 -1.46 -1.32
C VAL A 167 -22.92 -0.82 -0.74
N THR A 168 -23.87 -0.45 -1.58
CA THR A 168 -25.15 0.16 -1.12
C THR A 168 -25.96 -0.82 -0.28
N GLN A 169 -26.03 -2.09 -0.69
CA GLN A 169 -26.66 -3.15 0.09
C GLN A 169 -25.99 -3.34 1.46
N ARG A 170 -24.65 -3.39 1.47
CA ARG A 170 -23.86 -3.58 2.71
C ARG A 170 -24.11 -2.47 3.74
N HIS A 171 -24.23 -1.23 3.28
CA HIS A 171 -24.44 -0.07 4.14
C HIS A 171 -25.91 0.28 4.37
N GLY A 172 -26.84 -0.47 3.76
CA GLY A 172 -28.29 -0.18 3.86
C GLY A 172 -28.68 1.18 3.25
N VAL A 173 -27.97 1.60 2.19
CA VAL A 173 -28.14 2.91 1.55
C VAL A 173 -28.82 2.74 0.18
N PRO A 174 -29.79 3.60 -0.18
CA PRO A 174 -30.38 3.57 -1.52
C PRO A 174 -29.33 3.78 -2.62
N GLU A 175 -29.47 3.06 -3.74
CA GLU A 175 -28.50 3.14 -4.87
C GLU A 175 -28.40 4.54 -5.48
N GLU A 176 -29.47 5.33 -5.40
CA GLU A 176 -29.55 6.71 -5.90
C GLU A 176 -28.56 7.65 -5.18
N ARG A 177 -28.15 7.29 -3.95
CA ARG A 177 -27.15 8.02 -3.18
C ARG A 177 -25.73 7.83 -3.72
N VAL A 178 -25.52 6.84 -4.63
CA VAL A 178 -24.26 6.58 -5.31
C VAL A 178 -24.49 6.70 -6.83
N ARG A 179 -24.34 7.91 -7.34
CA ARG A 179 -24.56 8.21 -8.76
C ARG A 179 -23.38 7.76 -9.60
N LEU A 180 -23.67 7.07 -10.72
CA LEU A 180 -22.68 6.66 -11.71
C LEU A 180 -22.87 7.47 -12.98
N GLU A 181 -21.88 8.27 -13.34
CA GLU A 181 -21.81 9.01 -14.60
C GLU A 181 -20.71 8.39 -15.47
N CYS A 182 -21.10 7.42 -16.27
CA CYS A 182 -20.19 6.75 -17.18
C CYS A 182 -20.10 7.56 -18.48
N GLY A 183 -19.06 8.38 -18.58
CA GLY A 183 -18.73 9.15 -19.78
C GLY A 183 -18.14 8.26 -20.87
N ALA A 184 -19.00 7.44 -21.49
CA ALA A 184 -18.64 6.77 -22.73
C ALA A 184 -18.62 7.80 -23.86
N ALA A 185 -17.46 8.11 -24.42
CA ALA A 185 -17.40 8.86 -25.66
C ALA A 185 -18.10 8.04 -26.76
N ALA A 186 -19.26 8.52 -27.23
CA ALA A 186 -19.98 7.94 -28.39
C ALA A 186 -20.40 6.45 -28.28
N GLY A 187 -20.82 5.98 -27.09
CA GLY A 187 -21.34 4.59 -26.95
C GLY A 187 -20.29 3.49 -26.90
N VAL A 188 -19.00 3.83 -26.85
CA VAL A 188 -17.92 2.84 -26.72
C VAL A 188 -17.66 2.57 -25.22
N PRO A 189 -17.76 1.31 -24.77
CA PRO A 189 -17.51 0.99 -23.36
C PRO A 189 -16.05 1.29 -23.00
N LEU A 190 -15.83 1.93 -21.83
CA LEU A 190 -14.52 2.14 -21.31
C LEU A 190 -13.94 0.83 -20.80
N VAL A 191 -12.83 0.41 -21.41
CA VAL A 191 -12.09 -0.81 -21.08
C VAL A 191 -10.76 -0.44 -20.44
N VAL A 192 -10.42 -1.06 -19.33
CA VAL A 192 -9.15 -0.86 -18.62
C VAL A 192 -8.25 -2.09 -18.75
N ALA A 193 -6.94 -1.86 -18.85
CA ALA A 193 -5.96 -2.93 -18.80
C ALA A 193 -5.80 -3.41 -17.36
N GLY A 194 -6.30 -4.60 -17.08
CA GLY A 194 -6.27 -5.22 -15.76
C GLY A 194 -7.34 -6.29 -15.60
N ARG A 195 -7.15 -7.17 -14.62
CA ARG A 195 -8.13 -8.22 -14.33
C ARG A 195 -9.34 -7.65 -13.61
N SER A 196 -10.51 -8.17 -13.94
CA SER A 196 -11.78 -7.76 -13.34
C SER A 196 -11.74 -7.81 -11.80
N ALA A 197 -11.19 -8.86 -11.22
CA ALA A 197 -11.07 -9.00 -9.78
C ALA A 197 -10.19 -7.90 -9.12
N ASP A 198 -9.10 -7.50 -9.78
CA ASP A 198 -8.21 -6.45 -9.24
C ASP A 198 -8.86 -5.06 -9.36
N VAL A 199 -9.56 -4.81 -10.48
CA VAL A 199 -10.36 -3.59 -10.69
C VAL A 199 -11.50 -3.51 -9.68
N GLU A 200 -12.21 -4.62 -9.45
CA GLU A 200 -13.28 -4.73 -8.46
C GLU A 200 -12.81 -4.38 -7.06
N ILE A 201 -11.69 -4.95 -6.61
CA ILE A 201 -11.10 -4.65 -5.28
C ILE A 201 -10.79 -3.15 -5.15
N VAL A 202 -10.22 -2.53 -6.19
CA VAL A 202 -9.92 -1.09 -6.19
C VAL A 202 -11.21 -0.28 -6.04
N LEU A 203 -12.20 -0.53 -6.88
CA LEU A 203 -13.46 0.21 -6.90
C LEU A 203 -14.26 0.00 -5.60
N ARG A 204 -14.33 -1.24 -5.10
CA ARG A 204 -15.01 -1.58 -3.85
C ARG A 204 -14.41 -0.81 -2.67
N ASN A 205 -13.08 -0.77 -2.54
CA ASN A 205 -12.44 -0.03 -1.46
C ASN A 205 -12.67 1.48 -1.54
N LEU A 206 -12.74 2.05 -2.74
CA LEU A 206 -13.00 3.48 -2.91
C LEU A 206 -14.45 3.83 -2.63
N LEU A 207 -15.41 3.04 -3.16
CA LEU A 207 -16.83 3.27 -2.95
C LEU A 207 -17.23 3.00 -1.49
N ASP A 208 -16.72 1.93 -0.88
CA ASP A 208 -16.96 1.63 0.53
C ASP A 208 -16.49 2.79 1.43
N ASN A 209 -15.30 3.34 1.18
CA ASN A 209 -14.82 4.51 1.89
C ASN A 209 -15.71 5.73 1.66
N ALA A 210 -16.10 6.03 0.42
CA ALA A 210 -16.91 7.19 0.08
C ALA A 210 -18.29 7.15 0.78
N VAL A 211 -18.98 6.01 0.74
CA VAL A 211 -20.26 5.83 1.44
C VAL A 211 -20.08 5.93 2.95
N LYS A 212 -19.15 5.17 3.51
CA LYS A 212 -18.89 5.05 4.93
C LYS A 212 -18.54 6.37 5.61
N TYR A 213 -17.68 7.19 4.99
CA TYR A 213 -17.28 8.48 5.56
C TYR A 213 -18.27 9.61 5.28
N SER A 214 -19.32 9.35 4.48
CA SER A 214 -20.42 10.30 4.20
C SER A 214 -21.71 9.97 4.96
N LEU A 215 -21.73 8.91 5.77
CA LEU A 215 -22.89 8.59 6.61
C LEU A 215 -23.19 9.73 7.62
N PRO A 216 -24.47 9.94 8.02
CA PRO A 216 -25.65 9.12 7.72
C PRO A 216 -26.31 9.38 6.36
N GLU A 217 -25.99 10.48 5.68
CA GLU A 217 -26.57 10.85 4.39
C GLU A 217 -25.51 10.87 3.28
N PRO A 218 -25.12 9.69 2.75
CA PRO A 218 -24.11 9.64 1.72
C PRO A 218 -24.57 10.32 0.43
N ASP A 219 -23.67 11.07 -0.18
CA ASP A 219 -23.81 11.66 -1.50
C ASP A 219 -22.49 11.41 -2.25
N VAL A 220 -22.46 10.31 -2.99
CA VAL A 220 -21.30 9.82 -3.70
C VAL A 220 -21.53 9.92 -5.21
N GLU A 221 -20.55 10.47 -5.90
CA GLU A 221 -20.56 10.63 -7.36
C GLU A 221 -19.34 9.91 -7.95
N VAL A 222 -19.60 9.01 -8.90
CA VAL A 222 -18.55 8.29 -9.61
C VAL A 222 -18.60 8.69 -11.07
N THR A 223 -17.55 9.33 -11.56
CA THR A 223 -17.42 9.70 -12.97
C THR A 223 -16.31 8.92 -13.63
N THR A 224 -16.52 8.52 -14.88
CA THR A 224 -15.51 7.85 -15.68
C THR A 224 -15.29 8.60 -16.99
N THR A 225 -14.03 8.85 -17.35
CA THR A 225 -13.70 9.57 -18.59
C THR A 225 -12.45 9.00 -19.25
N LEU A 226 -12.36 9.10 -20.57
CA LEU A 226 -11.12 8.83 -21.29
C LEU A 226 -10.29 10.12 -21.31
N THR A 227 -9.06 10.05 -20.81
CA THR A 227 -8.15 11.20 -20.84
C THR A 227 -7.54 11.40 -22.23
N PRO A 228 -7.08 12.60 -22.58
CA PRO A 228 -6.39 12.84 -23.86
C PRO A 228 -5.12 11.99 -24.07
N ARG A 229 -4.60 11.41 -22.98
CA ARG A 229 -3.43 10.51 -23.02
C ARG A 229 -3.79 9.05 -23.23
N GLY A 230 -5.04 8.73 -23.56
CA GLY A 230 -5.52 7.36 -23.74
C GLY A 230 -5.60 6.54 -22.44
N LYS A 231 -5.77 7.18 -21.29
CA LYS A 231 -6.01 6.50 -20.03
C LYS A 231 -7.46 6.65 -19.60
N VAL A 232 -7.97 5.68 -18.87
CA VAL A 232 -9.30 5.74 -18.26
C VAL A 232 -9.17 6.33 -16.86
N LEU A 233 -9.80 7.48 -16.64
CA LEU A 233 -9.86 8.15 -15.34
C LEU A 233 -11.17 7.78 -14.67
N VAL A 234 -11.08 7.21 -13.46
CA VAL A 234 -12.20 7.01 -12.54
C VAL A 234 -12.06 7.98 -11.40
N ARG A 235 -13.10 8.77 -11.18
CA ARG A 235 -13.17 9.74 -10.08
C ARG A 235 -14.31 9.33 -9.16
N VAL A 236 -14.01 9.18 -7.86
CA VAL A 236 -14.98 8.92 -6.80
C VAL A 236 -14.97 10.13 -5.88
N ALA A 237 -16.07 10.87 -5.86
CA ALA A 237 -16.24 12.07 -5.06
C ALA A 237 -17.27 11.84 -3.96
N ASP A 238 -16.93 12.18 -2.72
CA ASP A 238 -17.81 12.11 -1.55
C ASP A 238 -18.04 13.49 -0.92
N ARG A 239 -19.02 13.57 -0.02
CA ARG A 239 -19.30 14.74 0.84
C ARG A 239 -19.00 14.47 2.31
N GLY A 240 -18.02 13.61 2.57
CA GLY A 240 -17.52 13.36 3.91
C GLY A 240 -16.75 14.56 4.49
N PRO A 241 -16.10 14.37 5.65
CA PRO A 241 -15.37 15.45 6.35
C PRO A 241 -14.14 15.95 5.57
N GLY A 242 -13.75 15.27 4.50
CA GLY A 242 -12.56 15.57 3.72
C GLY A 242 -11.26 15.08 4.37
N ILE A 243 -10.15 15.23 3.65
CA ILE A 243 -8.82 14.82 4.11
C ILE A 243 -7.88 16.01 4.10
N PRO A 244 -7.33 16.42 5.25
CA PRO A 244 -6.36 17.51 5.35
C PRO A 244 -5.17 17.29 4.39
N GLY A 245 -4.70 18.34 3.73
CA GLY A 245 -3.65 18.25 2.71
C GLY A 245 -2.37 17.59 3.19
N SER A 246 -1.96 17.87 4.43
CA SER A 246 -0.77 17.28 5.06
C SER A 246 -0.85 15.76 5.28
N LEU A 247 -2.06 15.21 5.38
CA LEU A 247 -2.31 13.80 5.64
C LEU A 247 -2.54 12.98 4.36
N ARG A 248 -2.86 13.61 3.23
CA ARG A 248 -3.13 12.93 1.95
C ARG A 248 -2.03 11.96 1.48
N PRO A 249 -0.74 12.25 1.61
CA PRO A 249 0.31 11.28 1.26
C PRO A 249 0.35 10.05 2.18
N GLN A 250 -0.16 10.19 3.41
CA GLN A 250 -0.06 9.17 4.45
C GLN A 250 -1.20 8.15 4.39
N ILE A 251 -2.40 8.53 3.92
CA ILE A 251 -3.59 7.65 3.90
C ILE A 251 -3.41 6.37 3.08
N PHE A 252 -2.45 6.34 2.15
CA PHE A 252 -2.11 5.15 1.37
C PHE A 252 -1.06 4.24 2.05
N ARG A 253 -0.62 4.57 3.26
CA ARG A 253 0.23 3.68 4.06
C ARG A 253 -0.64 2.63 4.75
N ARG A 254 -0.03 1.48 5.09
CA ARG A 254 -0.72 0.41 5.82
C ARG A 254 -1.17 0.90 7.19
N PHE A 255 -2.39 0.53 7.61
CA PHE A 255 -2.94 0.78 8.95
C PHE A 255 -3.05 2.26 9.34
N VAL A 256 -2.98 3.16 8.37
CA VAL A 256 -3.20 4.59 8.64
C VAL A 256 -4.68 4.88 8.68
N ARG A 257 -5.12 5.48 9.79
CA ARG A 257 -6.47 5.99 10.03
C ARG A 257 -6.37 7.42 10.52
N LEU A 258 -7.26 8.28 10.06
CA LEU A 258 -7.31 9.68 10.50
C LEU A 258 -8.11 9.80 11.80
N GLY A 259 -7.76 10.78 12.65
CA GLY A 259 -8.36 11.03 13.96
C GLY A 259 -7.73 10.21 15.10
N SER A 260 -7.99 10.65 16.34
CA SER A 260 -7.57 9.92 17.55
C SER A 260 -8.41 8.66 17.74
N GLU A 261 -7.94 7.69 18.55
CA GLU A 261 -8.70 6.45 18.80
C GLU A 261 -10.08 6.71 19.43
N LEU A 262 -10.18 7.75 20.26
CA LEU A 262 -11.41 8.17 20.91
C LEU A 262 -12.41 8.87 19.96
N GLU A 263 -11.93 9.47 18.87
CA GLU A 263 -12.75 10.16 17.85
C GLU A 263 -13.11 9.28 16.66
N ARG A 264 -12.64 8.03 16.63
CA ARG A 264 -12.87 7.08 15.52
C ARG A 264 -14.25 6.44 15.61
N SER A 265 -15.28 7.21 15.24
CA SER A 265 -16.67 6.71 15.16
C SER A 265 -16.86 5.65 14.07
N THR A 266 -15.97 5.60 13.07
CA THR A 266 -16.15 4.77 11.86
C THR A 266 -15.20 3.57 11.87
N PRO A 267 -15.69 2.30 11.85
CA PRO A 267 -14.85 1.11 11.87
C PRO A 267 -13.99 0.99 10.59
N GLY A 268 -12.78 0.43 10.67
CA GLY A 268 -11.93 0.21 9.49
C GLY A 268 -10.53 -0.23 9.81
N THR A 269 -9.94 -1.02 8.92
CA THR A 269 -8.63 -1.67 9.09
C THR A 269 -7.43 -0.80 8.67
N GLY A 270 -7.66 0.28 7.92
CA GLY A 270 -6.58 1.09 7.35
C GLY A 270 -5.78 0.38 6.23
N LEU A 271 -6.30 -0.73 5.69
CA LEU A 271 -5.66 -1.49 4.60
C LEU A 271 -6.24 -1.18 3.23
N GLY A 272 -7.50 -0.75 3.13
CA GLY A 272 -8.19 -0.58 1.85
C GLY A 272 -7.47 0.36 0.88
N LEU A 273 -7.10 1.56 1.30
CA LEU A 273 -6.38 2.52 0.44
C LEU A 273 -4.94 2.08 0.12
N PHE A 274 -4.30 1.32 1.00
CA PHE A 274 -3.02 0.69 0.69
C PHE A 274 -3.17 -0.34 -0.45
N LEU A 275 -4.21 -1.18 -0.40
CA LEU A 275 -4.53 -2.14 -1.47
C LEU A 275 -4.83 -1.44 -2.79
N VAL A 276 -5.64 -0.38 -2.77
CA VAL A 276 -5.90 0.46 -3.93
C VAL A 276 -4.60 0.91 -4.58
N LYS A 277 -3.68 1.50 -3.80
CA LYS A 277 -2.40 1.99 -4.33
C LYS A 277 -1.52 0.86 -4.87
N ALA A 278 -1.49 -0.30 -4.21
CA ALA A 278 -0.71 -1.45 -4.62
C ALA A 278 -1.22 -2.03 -5.96
N LEU A 279 -2.53 -2.27 -6.07
CA LEU A 279 -3.15 -2.83 -7.27
C LEU A 279 -3.10 -1.87 -8.46
N VAL A 280 -3.41 -0.59 -8.24
CA VAL A 280 -3.33 0.42 -9.29
C VAL A 280 -1.90 0.54 -9.85
N ARG A 281 -0.88 0.51 -8.99
CA ARG A 281 0.52 0.48 -9.43
C ARG A 281 0.87 -0.80 -10.20
N GLN A 282 0.37 -1.94 -9.78
CA GLN A 282 0.58 -3.21 -10.47
C GLN A 282 -0.01 -3.18 -11.89
N MET A 283 -1.17 -2.53 -12.06
CA MET A 283 -1.80 -2.27 -13.35
C MET A 283 -1.19 -1.08 -14.12
N ARG A 284 -0.03 -0.54 -13.67
CA ARG A 284 0.65 0.62 -14.28
C ARG A 284 -0.19 1.91 -14.29
N GLY A 285 -1.18 1.98 -13.40
CA GLY A 285 -2.00 3.15 -13.15
C GLY A 285 -1.44 4.10 -12.09
N THR A 286 -2.18 5.17 -11.84
CA THR A 286 -1.89 6.14 -10.77
C THR A 286 -3.12 6.41 -9.93
N VAL A 287 -2.94 6.66 -8.63
CA VAL A 287 -4.01 7.07 -7.72
C VAL A 287 -3.61 8.35 -7.00
N SER A 288 -4.55 9.27 -6.92
CA SER A 288 -4.40 10.55 -6.21
C SER A 288 -5.65 10.88 -5.40
N VAL A 289 -5.51 11.85 -4.48
CA VAL A 289 -6.60 12.33 -3.64
C VAL A 289 -6.59 13.85 -3.58
N LYS A 290 -7.77 14.45 -3.70
CA LYS A 290 -8.01 15.90 -3.67
C LYS A 290 -9.15 16.23 -2.71
N GLY A 291 -9.24 17.48 -2.28
CA GLY A 291 -10.46 17.99 -1.63
C GLY A 291 -11.54 18.26 -2.68
N ARG A 292 -12.79 18.01 -2.33
CA ARG A 292 -13.94 18.40 -3.14
C ARG A 292 -14.18 19.92 -3.04
N LEU A 293 -14.62 20.53 -4.10
CA LEU A 293 -15.06 21.92 -4.12
C LEU A 293 -16.51 21.99 -4.58
N PRO A 294 -17.42 22.71 -3.82
CA PRO A 294 -17.14 23.33 -2.53
C PRO A 294 -16.95 22.30 -1.41
N PRO A 295 -16.15 22.64 -0.36
CA PRO A 295 -15.93 21.77 0.79
C PRO A 295 -17.21 21.63 1.64
N PRO A 296 -17.33 20.57 2.50
CA PRO A 296 -16.35 19.50 2.70
C PRO A 296 -16.48 18.37 1.67
N GLY A 297 -15.49 17.50 1.61
CA GLY A 297 -15.52 16.28 0.80
C GLY A 297 -14.16 15.86 0.28
N THR A 298 -14.12 14.64 -0.26
CA THR A 298 -12.92 14.05 -0.86
C THR A 298 -13.18 13.63 -2.30
N ILE A 299 -12.16 13.72 -3.14
CA ILE A 299 -12.16 13.15 -4.49
C ILE A 299 -10.96 12.23 -4.60
N PHE A 300 -11.23 10.95 -4.83
CA PHE A 300 -10.21 9.99 -5.25
C PHE A 300 -10.22 9.90 -6.76
N GLU A 301 -9.03 10.01 -7.37
CA GLU A 301 -8.83 9.86 -8.81
C GLU A 301 -7.91 8.68 -9.06
N VAL A 302 -8.37 7.76 -9.90
CA VAL A 302 -7.59 6.60 -10.36
C VAL A 302 -7.49 6.63 -11.87
N GLU A 303 -6.28 6.67 -12.39
CA GLU A 303 -6.01 6.51 -13.81
C GLU A 303 -5.54 5.09 -14.10
N PHE A 304 -6.27 4.39 -14.97
CA PHE A 304 -5.88 3.09 -15.50
C PHE A 304 -5.38 3.24 -16.93
N PRO A 305 -4.41 2.43 -17.39
CA PRO A 305 -4.17 2.27 -18.82
C PRO A 305 -5.44 1.75 -19.51
N ALA A 306 -5.78 2.31 -20.68
CA ALA A 306 -6.88 1.78 -21.47
C ALA A 306 -6.54 0.34 -21.94
N GLY A 307 -7.54 -0.53 -21.93
CA GLY A 307 -7.47 -1.84 -22.57
C GLY A 307 -7.62 -1.66 -24.07
N SER A 308 -6.72 -2.25 -24.81
CA SER A 308 -6.81 -2.34 -26.29
C SER A 308 -7.60 -3.56 -26.70
#